data_f75b4b54e03f69f2bd94760f998d29f9
#
_entry.id   f75b4b54e03f69f2bd94760f998d29f9
#
_cell.length_a   1.000
_cell.length_b   1.000
_cell.length_c   1.000
_cell.angle_alpha   90.00
_cell.angle_beta   90.00
_cell.angle_gamma   90.00
#
_symmetry.space_group_name_H-M   'P 1'
#
loop_
_entity.id
_entity.type
_entity.pdbx_description
1 polymer ?
#
loop_
_entity_poly.entity_id
_entity_poly.type
_entity_poly.pdbx_seq_one_letter_code
_entity_poly.pdbx_strand_id
1 'polypeptide(L)'
;MNYESVAVLIPAYKPDRRLNKLVDELIAKGFHRIVVIDDGGGAAYADIFRDLAGKATVLTHEVNRGKGAGLKTGIREIMKTPGVGIVTADADGQHTPDDVAKIADALIAHPDALILGSRDKKAMPLRSKAGNTLTCGVFGLLTGMWISDTQTGLRGLPACALEAFSNLEGDRYEYEINMLIKANELKMPVEEVSIETIYIDNNSSSHFNGLKDGLKIYRLMFRQAGRFCASSIIAALIDYALFIICHYAVHLTAVPAQIIARVISSLANYTLNSRMVFGRKATPQSFAKYYLLAACILACSCGGLKLLTLIHVPELLAKIIVDAVLYIVSYRVQRGKIFDK
;
A
#
# COMPACT_ATOMS: atom_id res chain seq x y z
N MET A 1 14.96 17.58 -23.32
CA MET A 1 13.77 16.76 -23.60
C MET A 1 12.54 17.62 -23.39
N ASN A 2 11.44 17.34 -24.06
CA ASN A 2 10.20 18.10 -23.87
C ASN A 2 9.24 17.22 -23.02
N TYR A 3 8.85 17.70 -21.83
CA TYR A 3 7.99 16.97 -20.89
C TYR A 3 6.52 17.42 -20.99
N GLU A 4 6.00 17.69 -22.18
CA GLU A 4 4.62 18.15 -22.40
C GLU A 4 3.55 17.17 -21.87
N SER A 5 3.84 15.87 -21.94
CA SER A 5 2.95 14.80 -21.45
C SER A 5 3.08 14.50 -19.97
N VAL A 6 3.91 15.25 -19.23
CA VAL A 6 4.16 15.04 -17.79
C VAL A 6 3.98 16.35 -17.04
N ALA A 7 3.21 16.29 -15.96
CA ALA A 7 3.12 17.37 -14.98
C ALA A 7 3.90 17.03 -13.71
N VAL A 8 4.52 18.02 -13.07
CA VAL A 8 5.12 17.85 -11.74
C VAL A 8 4.14 18.36 -10.69
N LEU A 9 3.86 17.54 -9.67
CA LEU A 9 2.96 17.87 -8.57
C LEU A 9 3.73 17.92 -7.25
N ILE A 10 3.70 19.07 -6.59
CA ILE A 10 4.47 19.35 -5.37
C ILE A 10 3.53 19.78 -4.24
N PRO A 11 3.15 18.87 -3.31
CA PRO A 11 2.45 19.25 -2.09
C PRO A 11 3.42 19.96 -1.14
N ALA A 12 3.03 21.13 -0.62
CA ALA A 12 3.87 21.97 0.22
C ALA A 12 3.12 22.43 1.49
N TYR A 13 3.65 22.12 2.65
CA TYR A 13 3.19 22.64 3.94
C TYR A 13 4.32 23.35 4.65
N LYS A 14 4.18 24.66 4.85
CA LYS A 14 5.20 25.51 5.44
C LYS A 14 6.58 25.35 4.77
N PRO A 15 6.63 25.52 3.43
CA PRO A 15 7.87 25.37 2.67
C PRO A 15 8.85 26.49 2.99
N ASP A 16 10.11 26.30 2.59
CA ASP A 16 11.10 27.36 2.51
C ASP A 16 11.50 27.67 1.05
N ARG A 17 12.51 28.51 0.84
CA ARG A 17 12.98 28.95 -0.49
C ARG A 17 13.50 27.82 -1.37
N ARG A 18 13.69 26.61 -0.84
CA ARG A 18 14.07 25.42 -1.63
C ARG A 18 12.97 25.04 -2.60
N LEU A 19 11.69 25.29 -2.28
CA LEU A 19 10.57 25.10 -3.20
C LEU A 19 10.72 25.99 -4.45
N ASN A 20 11.02 27.29 -4.28
CA ASN A 20 11.18 28.20 -5.41
C ASN A 20 12.35 27.76 -6.30
N LYS A 21 13.49 27.40 -5.68
CA LYS A 21 14.67 26.90 -6.39
C LYS A 21 14.33 25.63 -7.19
N LEU A 22 13.64 24.66 -6.59
CA LEU A 22 13.23 23.44 -7.27
C LEU A 22 12.36 23.74 -8.50
N VAL A 23 11.38 24.64 -8.37
CA VAL A 23 10.50 25.01 -9.49
C VAL A 23 11.31 25.68 -10.63
N ASP A 24 12.23 26.59 -10.29
CA ASP A 24 13.07 27.25 -11.29
C ASP A 24 13.98 26.25 -12.04
N GLU A 25 14.56 25.30 -11.31
CA GLU A 25 15.41 24.24 -11.88
C GLU A 25 14.61 23.24 -12.73
N LEU A 26 13.36 22.92 -12.36
CA LEU A 26 12.46 22.09 -13.15
C LEU A 26 12.07 22.77 -14.47
N ILE A 27 11.78 24.07 -14.44
CA ILE A 27 11.51 24.85 -15.65
C ILE A 27 12.75 24.85 -16.59
N ALA A 28 13.94 25.06 -16.05
CA ALA A 28 15.19 25.00 -16.81
C ALA A 28 15.42 23.62 -17.44
N LYS A 29 14.88 22.55 -16.89
CA LYS A 29 14.92 21.19 -17.45
C LYS A 29 13.81 20.90 -18.47
N GLY A 30 12.90 21.85 -18.73
CA GLY A 30 11.84 21.72 -19.72
C GLY A 30 10.51 21.20 -19.18
N PHE A 31 10.28 21.24 -17.86
CA PHE A 31 8.96 21.00 -17.30
C PHE A 31 8.12 22.27 -17.37
N HIS A 32 7.03 22.24 -18.16
CA HIS A 32 6.15 23.38 -18.36
C HIS A 32 4.86 23.31 -17.55
N ARG A 33 4.55 22.15 -16.97
CA ARG A 33 3.35 21.92 -16.16
C ARG A 33 3.74 21.58 -14.73
N ILE A 34 3.79 22.61 -13.88
CA ILE A 34 4.12 22.45 -12.46
C ILE A 34 2.91 22.90 -11.66
N VAL A 35 2.41 22.02 -10.80
CA VAL A 35 1.30 22.28 -9.89
C VAL A 35 1.82 22.18 -8.45
N VAL A 36 1.66 23.25 -7.70
CA VAL A 36 2.06 23.33 -6.28
C VAL A 36 0.80 23.45 -5.43
N ILE A 37 0.71 22.67 -4.37
CA ILE A 37 -0.40 22.75 -3.42
C ILE A 37 0.11 23.36 -2.12
N ASP A 38 -0.35 24.58 -1.82
CA ASP A 38 -0.21 25.15 -0.47
C ASP A 38 -1.22 24.48 0.46
N ASP A 39 -0.75 23.59 1.31
CA ASP A 39 -1.61 22.84 2.24
C ASP A 39 -1.85 23.63 3.54
N GLY A 40 -2.25 24.88 3.42
CA GLY A 40 -2.64 25.72 4.55
C GLY A 40 -1.45 26.17 5.39
N GLY A 41 -0.37 26.59 4.74
CA GLY A 41 0.83 27.09 5.40
C GLY A 41 0.61 28.38 6.21
N GLY A 42 -0.34 29.19 5.79
CA GLY A 42 -0.70 30.48 6.41
C GLY A 42 0.11 31.66 5.88
N ALA A 43 -0.22 32.86 6.34
CA ALA A 43 0.32 34.12 5.84
C ALA A 43 1.85 34.25 5.88
N ALA A 44 2.51 33.59 6.82
CA ALA A 44 3.97 33.61 6.94
C ALA A 44 4.70 33.00 5.75
N TYR A 45 4.03 32.18 4.95
CA TYR A 45 4.58 31.50 3.78
C TYR A 45 4.05 32.04 2.44
N ALA A 46 3.16 33.03 2.48
CA ALA A 46 2.50 33.59 1.31
C ALA A 46 3.48 34.14 0.26
N ASP A 47 4.60 34.72 0.67
CA ASP A 47 5.61 35.26 -0.23
C ASP A 47 6.29 34.15 -1.06
N ILE A 48 6.52 32.97 -0.47
CA ILE A 48 7.11 31.82 -1.18
C ILE A 48 6.19 31.40 -2.32
N PHE A 49 4.89 31.30 -2.08
CA PHE A 49 3.92 30.91 -3.09
C PHE A 49 3.68 32.02 -4.13
N ARG A 50 3.71 33.30 -3.71
CA ARG A 50 3.60 34.45 -4.63
C ARG A 50 4.73 34.48 -5.65
N ASP A 51 5.96 34.15 -5.25
CA ASP A 51 7.12 34.09 -6.11
C ASP A 51 7.05 32.98 -7.19
N LEU A 52 6.09 32.06 -7.06
CA LEU A 52 5.78 31.04 -8.05
C LEU A 52 4.78 31.50 -9.12
N ALA A 53 4.22 32.72 -8.99
CA ALA A 53 3.27 33.27 -9.96
C ALA A 53 3.90 33.32 -11.37
N GLY A 54 3.16 32.81 -12.36
CA GLY A 54 3.63 32.70 -13.74
C GLY A 54 4.61 31.56 -14.01
N LYS A 55 5.07 30.85 -12.98
CA LYS A 55 5.98 29.69 -13.05
C LYS A 55 5.27 28.36 -12.80
N ALA A 56 4.32 28.36 -11.89
CA ALA A 56 3.57 27.17 -11.50
C ALA A 56 2.09 27.53 -11.22
N THR A 57 1.21 26.56 -11.36
CA THR A 57 -0.17 26.68 -10.87
C THR A 57 -0.18 26.41 -9.38
N VAL A 58 -0.52 27.41 -8.57
CA VAL A 58 -0.61 27.25 -7.11
C VAL A 58 -2.09 27.13 -6.70
N LEU A 59 -2.41 26.05 -5.98
CA LEU A 59 -3.72 25.83 -5.37
C LEU A 59 -3.56 25.84 -3.84
N THR A 60 -4.45 26.55 -3.14
CA THR A 60 -4.31 26.77 -1.69
C THR A 60 -5.47 26.10 -0.94
N HIS A 61 -5.18 25.35 0.10
CA HIS A 61 -6.12 24.90 1.10
C HIS A 61 -6.23 25.94 2.23
N GLU A 62 -7.41 26.21 2.73
CA GLU A 62 -7.62 27.14 3.85
C GLU A 62 -6.92 26.67 5.14
N VAL A 63 -6.85 25.36 5.34
CA VAL A 63 -6.22 24.72 6.49
C VAL A 63 -5.39 23.50 6.05
N ASN A 64 -4.45 23.08 6.87
CA ASN A 64 -3.68 21.86 6.62
C ASN A 64 -4.60 20.63 6.58
N ARG A 65 -4.69 20.00 5.42
CA ARG A 65 -5.47 18.79 5.16
C ARG A 65 -4.59 17.54 5.06
N GLY A 66 -3.28 17.72 4.90
CA GLY A 66 -2.28 16.67 4.81
C GLY A 66 -1.82 16.36 3.39
N LYS A 67 -0.64 15.75 3.28
CA LYS A 67 0.05 15.46 2.00
C LYS A 67 -0.85 14.72 1.00
N GLY A 68 -1.58 13.68 1.46
CA GLY A 68 -2.49 12.92 0.61
C GLY A 68 -3.64 13.75 0.06
N ALA A 69 -4.22 14.67 0.86
CA ALA A 69 -5.24 15.59 0.40
C ALA A 69 -4.69 16.56 -0.65
N GLY A 70 -3.47 17.08 -0.45
CA GLY A 70 -2.76 17.91 -1.42
C GLY A 70 -2.54 17.18 -2.74
N LEU A 71 -2.04 15.95 -2.68
CA LEU A 71 -1.84 15.12 -3.87
C LEU A 71 -3.16 14.89 -4.63
N LYS A 72 -4.25 14.56 -3.94
CA LYS A 72 -5.59 14.39 -4.56
C LYS A 72 -6.08 15.68 -5.24
N THR A 73 -5.88 16.82 -4.59
CA THR A 73 -6.25 18.13 -5.17
C THR A 73 -5.47 18.40 -6.45
N GLY A 74 -4.15 18.19 -6.44
CA GLY A 74 -3.30 18.39 -7.61
C GLY A 74 -3.60 17.39 -8.73
N ILE A 75 -3.83 16.12 -8.40
CA ILE A 75 -4.23 15.10 -9.40
C ILE A 75 -5.51 15.54 -10.13
N ARG A 76 -6.55 15.98 -9.40
CA ARG A 76 -7.80 16.45 -10.01
C ARG A 76 -7.59 17.66 -10.90
N GLU A 77 -6.69 18.58 -10.54
CA GLU A 77 -6.34 19.74 -11.37
C GLU A 77 -5.70 19.29 -12.67
N ILE A 78 -4.68 18.42 -12.59
CA ILE A 78 -3.94 17.94 -13.76
C ILE A 78 -4.83 17.08 -14.68
N MET A 79 -5.76 16.31 -14.14
CA MET A 79 -6.72 15.52 -14.91
C MET A 79 -7.66 16.34 -15.81
N LYS A 80 -7.75 17.66 -15.62
CA LYS A 80 -8.47 18.55 -16.55
C LYS A 80 -7.84 18.55 -17.95
N THR A 81 -6.57 18.15 -18.07
CA THR A 81 -5.88 17.92 -19.33
C THR A 81 -5.69 16.42 -19.52
N PRO A 82 -6.42 15.79 -20.44
CA PRO A 82 -6.32 14.33 -20.67
C PRO A 82 -4.93 13.90 -21.16
N GLY A 83 -4.54 12.68 -20.79
CA GLY A 83 -3.31 12.05 -21.29
C GLY A 83 -2.01 12.50 -20.62
N VAL A 84 -2.09 13.35 -19.59
CA VAL A 84 -0.91 13.83 -18.86
C VAL A 84 -0.63 12.94 -17.67
N GLY A 85 0.58 12.36 -17.60
CA GLY A 85 1.08 11.67 -16.41
C GLY A 85 1.59 12.66 -15.37
N ILE A 86 1.81 12.21 -14.14
CA ILE A 86 2.24 13.06 -13.03
C ILE A 86 3.52 12.51 -12.41
N VAL A 87 4.51 13.39 -12.20
CA VAL A 87 5.61 13.11 -11.27
C VAL A 87 5.37 13.89 -9.99
N THR A 88 5.26 13.18 -8.86
CA THR A 88 5.17 13.80 -7.53
C THR A 88 6.55 14.06 -6.98
N ALA A 89 6.77 15.21 -6.32
CA ALA A 89 8.02 15.54 -5.63
C ALA A 89 7.71 16.27 -4.32
N ASP A 90 8.59 16.15 -3.31
CA ASP A 90 8.45 16.83 -2.04
C ASP A 90 9.04 18.26 -2.10
N ALA A 91 8.47 19.18 -1.33
CA ALA A 91 8.86 20.60 -1.30
C ALA A 91 10.11 20.88 -0.43
N ASP A 92 10.68 19.85 0.22
CA ASP A 92 11.74 19.98 1.23
C ASP A 92 13.16 20.01 0.66
N GLY A 93 13.30 19.88 -0.67
CA GLY A 93 14.57 19.91 -1.38
C GLY A 93 15.37 18.61 -1.31
N GLN A 94 14.75 17.51 -0.88
CA GLN A 94 15.41 16.18 -0.85
C GLN A 94 15.47 15.54 -2.24
N HIS A 95 14.61 15.95 -3.18
CA HIS A 95 14.58 15.44 -4.54
C HIS A 95 15.29 16.40 -5.49
N THR A 96 16.25 15.88 -6.26
CA THR A 96 16.94 16.66 -7.28
C THR A 96 16.10 16.79 -8.55
N PRO A 97 16.25 17.89 -9.33
CA PRO A 97 15.59 17.99 -10.62
C PRO A 97 16.00 16.88 -11.61
N ASP A 98 17.21 16.33 -11.46
CA ASP A 98 17.70 15.20 -12.25
C ASP A 98 16.92 13.93 -11.93
N ASP A 99 16.62 13.69 -10.68
CA ASP A 99 15.81 12.53 -10.27
C ASP A 99 14.35 12.68 -10.71
N VAL A 100 13.78 13.89 -10.64
CA VAL A 100 12.45 14.17 -11.21
C VAL A 100 12.41 13.85 -12.70
N ALA A 101 13.48 14.24 -13.44
CA ALA A 101 13.62 13.95 -14.87
C ALA A 101 13.75 12.43 -15.12
N LYS A 102 14.55 11.69 -14.34
CA LYS A 102 14.66 10.22 -14.47
C LYS A 102 13.30 9.54 -14.29
N ILE A 103 12.50 9.98 -13.31
CA ILE A 103 11.14 9.42 -13.10
C ILE A 103 10.22 9.80 -14.27
N ALA A 104 10.31 11.02 -14.80
CA ALA A 104 9.52 11.45 -15.95
C ALA A 104 9.87 10.63 -17.21
N ASP A 105 11.15 10.42 -17.47
CA ASP A 105 11.64 9.61 -18.59
C ASP A 105 11.14 8.16 -18.49
N ALA A 106 11.21 7.56 -17.30
CA ALA A 106 10.68 6.24 -17.05
C ALA A 106 9.15 6.18 -17.25
N LEU A 107 8.41 7.20 -16.79
CA LEU A 107 6.96 7.28 -16.97
C LEU A 107 6.56 7.44 -18.44
N ILE A 108 7.36 8.16 -19.25
CA ILE A 108 7.14 8.29 -20.70
C ILE A 108 7.42 6.95 -21.39
N ALA A 109 8.46 6.24 -20.98
CA ALA A 109 8.82 4.93 -21.53
C ALA A 109 7.79 3.85 -21.18
N HIS A 110 7.19 3.93 -19.98
CA HIS A 110 6.24 2.96 -19.42
C HIS A 110 4.94 3.66 -18.97
N PRO A 111 4.09 4.13 -19.91
CA PRO A 111 2.94 5.00 -19.64
C PRO A 111 1.77 4.31 -18.90
N ASP A 112 1.86 3.02 -18.66
CA ASP A 112 0.91 2.19 -17.89
C ASP A 112 1.45 1.74 -16.53
N ALA A 113 2.73 2.04 -16.22
CA ALA A 113 3.39 1.64 -14.99
C ALA A 113 3.37 2.74 -13.93
N LEU A 114 3.28 2.33 -12.66
CA LEU A 114 3.62 3.20 -11.52
C LEU A 114 5.14 3.20 -11.35
N ILE A 115 5.76 4.37 -11.47
CA ILE A 115 7.20 4.52 -11.30
C ILE A 115 7.50 4.94 -9.85
N LEU A 116 8.45 4.28 -9.20
CA LEU A 116 8.88 4.59 -7.83
C LEU A 116 10.34 4.99 -7.80
N GLY A 117 10.64 6.14 -7.23
CA GLY A 117 12.01 6.51 -6.91
C GLY A 117 12.53 5.65 -5.76
N SER A 118 13.54 4.83 -6.01
CA SER A 118 14.16 3.96 -5.02
C SER A 118 15.42 4.60 -4.46
N ARG A 119 15.41 4.91 -3.16
CA ARG A 119 16.54 5.53 -2.45
C ARG A 119 17.62 4.53 -2.13
N ASP A 120 18.90 4.94 -2.20
CA ASP A 120 20.00 4.08 -1.76
C ASP A 120 19.92 3.82 -0.24
N LYS A 121 19.67 2.57 0.11
CA LYS A 121 19.60 2.13 1.51
C LYS A 121 20.92 2.33 2.28
N LYS A 122 22.06 2.46 1.58
CA LYS A 122 23.36 2.69 2.25
C LYS A 122 23.46 4.12 2.78
N ALA A 123 22.90 5.09 2.06
CA ALA A 123 22.89 6.51 2.45
C ALA A 123 21.78 6.83 3.46
N MET A 124 20.83 5.91 3.68
CA MET A 124 19.66 6.14 4.52
C MET A 124 20.00 6.10 6.01
N PRO A 125 19.53 7.08 6.83
CA PRO A 125 19.67 7.05 8.29
C PRO A 125 19.13 5.73 8.88
N LEU A 126 19.82 5.15 9.88
CA LEU A 126 19.51 3.81 10.43
C LEU A 126 18.05 3.64 10.84
N ARG A 127 17.46 4.65 11.48
CA ARG A 127 16.05 4.63 11.91
C ARG A 127 15.09 4.56 10.71
N SER A 128 15.34 5.37 9.68
CA SER A 128 14.53 5.38 8.44
C SER A 128 14.70 4.07 7.68
N LYS A 129 15.93 3.57 7.59
CA LYS A 129 16.26 2.29 6.95
C LYS A 129 15.53 1.12 7.62
N ALA A 130 15.58 1.02 8.95
CA ALA A 130 14.91 -0.04 9.70
C ALA A 130 13.38 0.01 9.50
N GLY A 131 12.78 1.21 9.63
CA GLY A 131 11.34 1.42 9.42
C GLY A 131 10.90 1.07 8.01
N ASN A 132 11.61 1.55 6.99
CA ASN A 132 11.29 1.24 5.59
C ASN A 132 11.48 -0.24 5.27
N THR A 133 12.56 -0.87 5.73
CA THR A 133 12.81 -2.31 5.51
C THR A 133 11.69 -3.17 6.12
N LEU A 134 11.26 -2.85 7.35
CA LEU A 134 10.15 -3.55 8.00
C LEU A 134 8.84 -3.34 7.20
N THR A 135 8.56 -2.10 6.78
CA THR A 135 7.33 -1.79 6.02
C THR A 135 7.33 -2.50 4.66
N CYS A 136 8.47 -2.52 3.93
CA CYS A 136 8.62 -3.25 2.67
C CYS A 136 8.39 -4.76 2.87
N GLY A 137 8.97 -5.35 3.93
CA GLY A 137 8.78 -6.76 4.26
C GLY A 137 7.32 -7.11 4.54
N VAL A 138 6.66 -6.33 5.41
CA VAL A 138 5.23 -6.52 5.73
C VAL A 138 4.36 -6.29 4.48
N PHE A 139 4.64 -5.25 3.70
CA PHE A 139 3.93 -4.98 2.45
C PHE A 139 4.07 -6.15 1.46
N GLY A 140 5.28 -6.62 1.21
CA GLY A 140 5.55 -7.77 0.34
C GLY A 140 4.86 -9.05 0.80
N LEU A 141 4.87 -9.33 2.13
CA LEU A 141 4.17 -10.47 2.72
C LEU A 141 2.65 -10.39 2.52
N LEU A 142 2.04 -9.23 2.71
CA LEU A 142 0.59 -9.07 2.62
C LEU A 142 0.07 -8.93 1.19
N THR A 143 0.83 -8.28 0.29
CA THR A 143 0.37 -7.97 -1.07
C THR A 143 0.91 -8.90 -2.14
N GLY A 144 2.06 -9.50 -1.90
CA GLY A 144 2.82 -10.26 -2.90
C GLY A 144 3.70 -9.39 -3.78
N MET A 145 3.60 -8.05 -3.69
CA MET A 145 4.41 -7.10 -4.43
C MET A 145 5.65 -6.73 -3.59
N TRP A 146 6.82 -7.08 -4.09
CA TRP A 146 8.10 -6.78 -3.42
C TRP A 146 8.70 -5.53 -4.03
N ILE A 147 8.83 -4.48 -3.24
CA ILE A 147 9.42 -3.19 -3.62
C ILE A 147 10.47 -2.79 -2.59
N SER A 148 11.46 -2.05 -3.04
CA SER A 148 12.62 -1.69 -2.22
C SER A 148 12.36 -0.50 -1.31
N ASP A 149 11.45 0.42 -1.71
CA ASP A 149 11.10 1.62 -0.96
C ASP A 149 9.59 1.91 -1.04
N THR A 150 8.88 1.72 0.08
CA THR A 150 7.44 2.01 0.18
C THR A 150 7.14 3.45 0.55
N GLN A 151 8.13 4.21 1.01
CA GLN A 151 7.96 5.53 1.64
C GLN A 151 8.50 6.68 0.78
N THR A 152 8.93 6.41 -0.46
CA THR A 152 9.37 7.46 -1.36
C THR A 152 8.22 8.39 -1.75
N GLY A 153 8.46 9.71 -1.71
CA GLY A 153 7.53 10.72 -2.23
C GLY A 153 7.70 11.01 -3.72
N LEU A 154 8.82 10.60 -4.30
CA LEU A 154 9.11 10.79 -5.72
C LEU A 154 8.55 9.62 -6.53
N ARG A 155 7.44 9.86 -7.23
CA ARG A 155 6.70 8.83 -7.98
C ARG A 155 6.25 9.33 -9.33
N GLY A 156 6.22 8.45 -10.33
CA GLY A 156 5.57 8.66 -11.62
C GLY A 156 4.20 7.97 -11.63
N LEU A 157 3.14 8.76 -11.79
CA LEU A 157 1.76 8.29 -11.81
C LEU A 157 1.25 8.28 -13.25
N PRO A 158 0.90 7.12 -13.81
CA PRO A 158 0.42 7.03 -15.19
C PRO A 158 -0.96 7.66 -15.32
N ALA A 159 -1.21 8.32 -16.46
CA ALA A 159 -2.47 9.01 -16.75
C ALA A 159 -3.71 8.09 -16.58
N CYS A 160 -3.61 6.81 -16.95
CA CYS A 160 -4.68 5.83 -16.85
C CYS A 160 -5.11 5.49 -15.41
N ALA A 161 -4.28 5.79 -14.41
CA ALA A 161 -4.56 5.49 -13.00
C ALA A 161 -4.98 6.71 -12.17
N LEU A 162 -4.90 7.92 -12.70
CA LEU A 162 -5.11 9.15 -11.95
C LEU A 162 -6.51 9.23 -11.33
N GLU A 163 -7.55 8.81 -12.05
CA GLU A 163 -8.90 8.75 -11.52
C GLU A 163 -8.99 7.82 -10.30
N ALA A 164 -8.42 6.62 -10.41
CA ALA A 164 -8.40 5.67 -9.30
C ALA A 164 -7.61 6.22 -8.11
N PHE A 165 -6.49 6.90 -8.34
CA PHE A 165 -5.68 7.51 -7.28
C PHE A 165 -6.36 8.72 -6.65
N SER A 166 -7.04 9.58 -7.42
CA SER A 166 -7.75 10.76 -6.90
C SER A 166 -8.87 10.43 -5.90
N ASN A 167 -9.39 9.19 -5.97
CA ASN A 167 -10.52 8.71 -5.16
C ASN A 167 -10.09 7.80 -3.99
N LEU A 168 -8.78 7.66 -3.73
CA LEU A 168 -8.28 6.85 -2.63
C LEU A 168 -8.58 7.48 -1.26
N GLU A 169 -8.81 6.61 -0.27
CA GLU A 169 -8.87 7.01 1.14
C GLU A 169 -7.49 7.47 1.63
N GLY A 170 -7.49 8.26 2.71
CA GLY A 170 -6.28 8.78 3.35
C GLY A 170 -5.90 10.17 2.87
N ASP A 171 -5.61 11.05 3.84
CA ASP A 171 -5.29 12.45 3.59
C ASP A 171 -3.85 12.80 3.97
N ARG A 172 -3.12 11.88 4.63
CA ARG A 172 -1.74 12.08 5.05
C ARG A 172 -0.80 11.06 4.39
N TYR A 173 0.21 10.59 5.10
CA TYR A 173 1.25 9.67 4.58
C TYR A 173 0.71 8.27 4.23
N GLU A 174 -0.39 7.84 4.85
CA GLU A 174 -1.06 6.58 4.51
C GLU A 174 -1.58 6.53 3.06
N TYR A 175 -1.79 7.70 2.43
CA TYR A 175 -2.22 7.80 1.04
C TYR A 175 -1.21 7.16 0.07
N GLU A 176 0.08 7.35 0.32
CA GLU A 176 1.15 6.79 -0.53
C GLU A 176 1.19 5.26 -0.47
N ILE A 177 0.89 4.67 0.68
CA ILE A 177 0.72 3.21 0.80
C ILE A 177 -0.58 2.75 0.11
N ASN A 178 -1.66 3.52 0.20
CA ASN A 178 -2.90 3.21 -0.51
C ASN A 178 -2.71 3.21 -2.04
N MET A 179 -1.88 4.10 -2.58
CA MET A 179 -1.50 4.06 -4.00
C MET A 179 -0.86 2.71 -4.38
N LEU A 180 0.10 2.22 -3.57
CA LEU A 180 0.76 0.93 -3.82
C LEU A 180 -0.22 -0.25 -3.73
N ILE A 181 -1.09 -0.24 -2.73
CA ILE A 181 -2.15 -1.25 -2.59
C ILE A 181 -3.07 -1.22 -3.81
N LYS A 182 -3.43 -0.01 -4.27
CA LYS A 182 -4.30 0.16 -5.44
C LYS A 182 -3.64 -0.29 -6.74
N ALA A 183 -2.36 0.04 -6.94
CA ALA A 183 -1.58 -0.43 -8.08
C ALA A 183 -1.55 -1.97 -8.11
N ASN A 184 -1.32 -2.62 -6.96
CA ASN A 184 -1.38 -4.07 -6.84
C ASN A 184 -2.78 -4.64 -7.14
N GLU A 185 -3.86 -3.99 -6.69
CA GLU A 185 -5.25 -4.38 -7.00
C GLU A 185 -5.56 -4.27 -8.50
N LEU A 186 -5.03 -3.26 -9.16
CA LEU A 186 -5.17 -3.03 -10.59
C LEU A 186 -4.22 -3.91 -11.42
N LYS A 187 -3.34 -4.70 -10.78
CA LYS A 187 -2.25 -5.46 -11.43
C LYS A 187 -1.37 -4.59 -12.31
N MET A 188 -1.22 -3.33 -11.90
CA MET A 188 -0.41 -2.35 -12.61
C MET A 188 1.07 -2.73 -12.49
N PRO A 189 1.86 -2.66 -13.58
CA PRO A 189 3.30 -2.76 -13.50
C PRO A 189 3.86 -1.70 -12.55
N VAL A 190 4.87 -2.07 -11.77
CA VAL A 190 5.60 -1.14 -10.88
C VAL A 190 7.06 -1.21 -11.23
N GLU A 191 7.65 -0.08 -11.54
CA GLU A 191 9.06 0.04 -11.87
C GLU A 191 9.78 0.89 -10.84
N GLU A 192 10.98 0.47 -10.45
CA GLU A 192 11.82 1.18 -9.50
C GLU A 192 13.00 1.82 -10.22
N VAL A 193 13.15 3.12 -10.04
CA VAL A 193 14.24 3.92 -10.60
C VAL A 193 15.13 4.39 -9.46
N SER A 194 16.42 4.11 -9.53
CA SER A 194 17.37 4.57 -8.51
C SER A 194 17.49 6.09 -8.52
N ILE A 195 17.31 6.71 -7.37
CA ILE A 195 17.38 8.15 -7.17
C ILE A 195 18.43 8.52 -6.12
N GLU A 196 19.00 9.72 -6.30
CA GLU A 196 19.84 10.34 -5.29
C GLU A 196 18.96 11.15 -4.34
N THR A 197 18.99 10.82 -3.05
CA THR A 197 18.25 11.59 -2.05
C THR A 197 19.21 12.40 -1.22
N ILE A 198 19.00 13.72 -1.18
CA ILE A 198 19.77 14.61 -0.34
C ILE A 198 19.18 14.58 1.07
N TYR A 199 19.91 13.98 2.02
CA TYR A 199 19.51 14.00 3.42
C TYR A 199 19.95 15.30 4.08
N ILE A 200 19.01 16.22 4.34
CA ILE A 200 19.25 17.49 4.99
C ILE A 200 19.01 17.34 6.49
N ASP A 201 19.96 17.70 7.32
CA ASP A 201 19.89 17.75 8.80
C ASP A 201 19.23 16.50 9.44
N ASN A 202 19.64 15.29 9.01
CA ASN A 202 19.09 14.02 9.49
C ASN A 202 17.54 13.91 9.39
N ASN A 203 16.94 14.48 8.35
CA ASN A 203 15.48 14.53 8.14
C ASN A 203 14.71 15.43 9.14
N SER A 204 15.32 16.43 9.72
CA SER A 204 14.64 17.36 10.66
C SER A 204 13.49 18.15 10.01
N SER A 205 13.50 18.32 8.69
CA SER A 205 12.44 18.97 7.91
C SER A 205 11.20 18.07 7.66
N SER A 206 11.27 16.78 7.99
CA SER A 206 10.16 15.85 7.78
C SER A 206 9.09 16.01 8.87
N HIS A 207 7.87 16.33 8.47
CA HIS A 207 6.69 16.36 9.35
C HIS A 207 6.12 14.96 9.67
N PHE A 208 6.81 13.88 9.27
CA PHE A 208 6.39 12.50 9.51
C PHE A 208 6.57 12.09 10.97
N ASN A 209 5.47 11.76 11.64
CA ASN A 209 5.51 11.19 12.98
C ASN A 209 5.56 9.66 12.92
N GLY A 210 6.75 9.08 13.17
CA GLY A 210 6.99 7.65 13.03
C GLY A 210 6.03 6.73 13.82
N LEU A 211 5.50 7.18 14.97
CA LEU A 211 4.55 6.41 15.77
C LEU A 211 3.11 6.58 15.26
N LYS A 212 2.63 7.82 15.12
CA LYS A 212 1.24 8.08 14.73
C LYS A 212 0.95 7.71 13.28
N ASP A 213 1.82 8.13 12.37
CA ASP A 213 1.64 7.86 10.94
C ASP A 213 2.00 6.41 10.61
N GLY A 214 3.03 5.85 11.26
CA GLY A 214 3.35 4.43 11.18
C GLY A 214 2.19 3.54 11.60
N LEU A 215 1.53 3.83 12.73
CA LEU A 215 0.37 3.06 13.19
C LEU A 215 -0.79 3.09 12.18
N LYS A 216 -1.04 4.25 11.54
CA LYS A 216 -2.06 4.36 10.49
C LYS A 216 -1.72 3.51 9.26
N ILE A 217 -0.45 3.54 8.84
CA ILE A 217 0.05 2.73 7.73
C ILE A 217 -0.14 1.24 8.03
N TYR A 218 0.30 0.77 9.21
CA TYR A 218 0.14 -0.63 9.59
C TYR A 218 -1.32 -1.02 9.76
N ARG A 219 -2.16 -0.18 10.38
CA ARG A 219 -3.60 -0.42 10.49
C ARG A 219 -4.24 -0.59 9.11
N LEU A 220 -3.83 0.21 8.13
CA LEU A 220 -4.30 0.10 6.76
C LEU A 220 -3.88 -1.23 6.13
N MET A 221 -2.59 -1.56 6.20
CA MET A 221 -2.03 -2.80 5.64
C MET A 221 -2.67 -4.04 6.25
N PHE A 222 -2.90 -4.04 7.57
CA PHE A 222 -3.52 -5.16 8.27
C PHE A 222 -5.06 -5.17 8.22
N ARG A 223 -5.71 -4.13 7.69
CA ARG A 223 -7.19 -4.06 7.64
C ARG A 223 -7.81 -5.29 6.96
N GLN A 224 -7.29 -5.68 5.81
CA GLN A 224 -7.81 -6.84 5.07
C GLN A 224 -7.38 -8.16 5.71
N ALA A 225 -6.15 -8.27 6.17
CA ALA A 225 -5.68 -9.44 6.91
C ALA A 225 -6.43 -9.60 8.25
N GLY A 226 -6.74 -8.50 8.93
CA GLY A 226 -7.56 -8.50 10.14
C GLY A 226 -9.00 -8.99 9.90
N ARG A 227 -9.62 -8.59 8.79
CA ARG A 227 -10.93 -9.14 8.37
C ARG A 227 -10.86 -10.63 8.10
N PHE A 228 -9.79 -11.10 7.48
CA PHE A 228 -9.55 -12.52 7.22
C PHE A 228 -9.35 -13.31 8.54
N CYS A 229 -8.63 -12.74 9.50
CA CYS A 229 -8.49 -13.31 10.83
C CYS A 229 -9.85 -13.40 11.55
N ALA A 230 -10.61 -12.31 11.53
CA ALA A 230 -11.95 -12.26 12.15
C ALA A 230 -12.90 -13.29 11.52
N SER A 231 -12.90 -13.47 10.20
CA SER A 231 -13.72 -14.49 9.53
C SER A 231 -13.37 -15.91 9.97
N SER A 232 -12.07 -16.18 10.18
CA SER A 232 -11.59 -17.47 10.67
C SER A 232 -12.01 -17.74 12.13
N ILE A 233 -11.95 -16.71 12.98
CA ILE A 233 -12.42 -16.79 14.37
C ILE A 233 -13.94 -17.04 14.42
N ILE A 234 -14.71 -16.30 13.62
CA ILE A 234 -16.18 -16.50 13.54
C ILE A 234 -16.49 -17.93 13.09
N ALA A 235 -15.79 -18.43 12.07
CA ALA A 235 -15.98 -19.80 11.62
C ALA A 235 -15.65 -20.84 12.70
N ALA A 236 -14.59 -20.63 13.48
CA ALA A 236 -14.26 -21.49 14.61
C ALA A 236 -15.34 -21.46 15.70
N LEU A 237 -15.87 -20.28 16.04
CA LEU A 237 -16.97 -20.16 17.00
C LEU A 237 -18.23 -20.89 16.50
N ILE A 238 -18.56 -20.80 15.21
CA ILE A 238 -19.65 -21.55 14.59
C ILE A 238 -19.40 -23.07 14.70
N ASP A 239 -18.18 -23.52 14.43
CA ASP A 239 -17.78 -24.93 14.53
C ASP A 239 -18.03 -25.49 15.93
N TYR A 240 -17.50 -24.79 16.93
CA TYR A 240 -17.69 -25.20 18.34
C TYR A 240 -19.16 -25.16 18.79
N ALA A 241 -19.89 -24.09 18.43
CA ALA A 241 -21.30 -23.97 18.79
C ALA A 241 -22.14 -25.09 18.19
N LEU A 242 -21.95 -25.39 16.91
CA LEU A 242 -22.66 -26.47 16.23
C LEU A 242 -22.28 -27.84 16.77
N PHE A 243 -21.00 -28.07 17.08
CA PHE A 243 -20.58 -29.31 17.72
C PHE A 243 -21.28 -29.52 19.06
N ILE A 244 -21.33 -28.52 19.92
CA ILE A 244 -22.01 -28.58 21.24
C ILE A 244 -23.50 -28.86 21.04
N ILE A 245 -24.17 -28.15 20.12
CA ILE A 245 -25.61 -28.39 19.86
C ILE A 245 -25.84 -29.79 19.34
N CYS A 246 -25.09 -30.25 18.33
CA CYS A 246 -25.29 -31.59 17.76
C CYS A 246 -24.96 -32.69 18.74
N HIS A 247 -23.92 -32.56 19.58
CA HIS A 247 -23.49 -33.60 20.49
C HIS A 247 -24.35 -33.66 21.76
N TYR A 248 -24.58 -32.48 22.40
CA TYR A 248 -25.26 -32.45 23.71
C TYR A 248 -26.76 -32.21 23.63
N ALA A 249 -27.27 -31.43 22.66
CA ALA A 249 -28.69 -31.14 22.54
C ALA A 249 -29.44 -32.14 21.63
N VAL A 250 -28.78 -32.54 20.50
CA VAL A 250 -29.35 -33.49 19.53
C VAL A 250 -28.94 -34.94 19.84
N HIS A 251 -28.01 -35.14 20.81
CA HIS A 251 -27.49 -36.45 21.22
C HIS A 251 -26.82 -37.27 20.12
N LEU A 252 -26.21 -36.60 19.10
CA LEU A 252 -25.40 -37.30 18.12
C LEU A 252 -24.07 -37.75 18.74
N THR A 253 -23.54 -38.86 18.23
CA THR A 253 -22.17 -39.27 18.59
C THR A 253 -21.15 -38.23 18.11
N ALA A 254 -19.97 -38.18 18.73
CA ALA A 254 -18.98 -37.12 18.51
C ALA A 254 -18.55 -36.99 17.03
N VAL A 255 -18.42 -38.12 16.31
CA VAL A 255 -17.96 -38.08 14.91
C VAL A 255 -18.97 -37.43 13.94
N PRO A 256 -20.26 -37.84 13.90
CA PRO A 256 -21.25 -37.12 13.06
C PRO A 256 -21.42 -35.66 13.47
N ALA A 257 -21.45 -35.38 14.80
CA ALA A 257 -21.53 -33.98 15.28
C ALA A 257 -20.37 -33.12 14.75
N GLN A 258 -19.13 -33.63 14.77
CA GLN A 258 -17.94 -32.94 14.26
C GLN A 258 -18.02 -32.75 12.75
N ILE A 259 -18.48 -33.75 11.99
CA ILE A 259 -18.61 -33.64 10.51
C ILE A 259 -19.60 -32.53 10.16
N ILE A 260 -20.78 -32.51 10.78
CA ILE A 260 -21.79 -31.47 10.53
C ILE A 260 -21.26 -30.09 10.88
N ALA A 261 -20.68 -29.94 12.07
CA ALA A 261 -20.09 -28.68 12.52
C ALA A 261 -19.02 -28.18 11.52
N ARG A 262 -18.11 -29.06 11.11
CA ARG A 262 -17.03 -28.73 10.19
C ARG A 262 -17.51 -28.34 8.78
N VAL A 263 -18.48 -29.03 8.23
CA VAL A 263 -19.05 -28.70 6.91
C VAL A 263 -19.70 -27.32 6.97
N ILE A 264 -20.54 -27.04 7.97
CA ILE A 264 -21.25 -25.76 8.05
C ILE A 264 -20.29 -24.62 8.36
N SER A 265 -19.34 -24.79 9.28
CA SER A 265 -18.35 -23.76 9.62
C SER A 265 -17.42 -23.44 8.46
N SER A 266 -17.02 -24.44 7.65
CA SER A 266 -16.20 -24.21 6.46
C SER A 266 -16.95 -23.46 5.35
N LEU A 267 -18.25 -23.75 5.16
CA LEU A 267 -19.13 -23.01 4.24
C LEU A 267 -19.31 -21.55 4.69
N ALA A 268 -19.49 -21.35 6.01
CA ALA A 268 -19.56 -20.01 6.61
C ALA A 268 -18.25 -19.25 6.37
N ASN A 269 -17.08 -19.86 6.62
CA ASN A 269 -15.79 -19.25 6.40
C ASN A 269 -15.55 -18.88 4.92
N TYR A 270 -15.87 -19.78 4.00
CA TYR A 270 -15.83 -19.50 2.57
C TYR A 270 -16.71 -18.28 2.19
N THR A 271 -17.94 -18.24 2.71
CA THR A 271 -18.90 -17.16 2.45
C THR A 271 -18.43 -15.82 3.03
N LEU A 272 -17.94 -15.83 4.27
CA LEU A 272 -17.36 -14.64 4.91
C LEU A 272 -16.13 -14.15 4.16
N ASN A 273 -15.23 -15.05 3.76
CA ASN A 273 -14.04 -14.67 3.00
C ASN A 273 -14.41 -14.09 1.64
N SER A 274 -15.30 -14.74 0.87
CA SER A 274 -15.68 -14.25 -0.45
C SER A 274 -16.36 -12.88 -0.38
N ARG A 275 -17.35 -12.69 0.50
CA ARG A 275 -18.19 -11.49 0.53
C ARG A 275 -17.60 -10.35 1.37
N MET A 276 -17.14 -10.65 2.61
CA MET A 276 -16.74 -9.62 3.57
C MET A 276 -15.24 -9.28 3.51
N VAL A 277 -14.39 -10.28 3.24
CA VAL A 277 -12.94 -10.06 3.19
C VAL A 277 -12.51 -9.59 1.81
N PHE A 278 -12.91 -10.30 0.76
CA PHE A 278 -12.45 -10.06 -0.61
C PHE A 278 -13.48 -9.33 -1.49
N GLY A 279 -14.74 -9.17 -1.04
CA GLY A 279 -15.79 -8.44 -1.76
C GLY A 279 -16.18 -9.09 -3.09
N ARG A 280 -16.21 -10.42 -3.14
CA ARG A 280 -16.45 -11.20 -4.37
C ARG A 280 -17.71 -12.05 -4.28
N LYS A 281 -18.32 -12.30 -5.44
CA LYS A 281 -19.40 -13.28 -5.53
C LYS A 281 -18.82 -14.69 -5.46
N ALA A 282 -19.46 -15.56 -4.68
CA ALA A 282 -19.14 -16.97 -4.64
C ALA A 282 -19.46 -17.62 -6.00
N THR A 283 -18.51 -18.39 -6.53
CA THR A 283 -18.67 -19.15 -7.78
C THR A 283 -18.30 -20.61 -7.55
N PRO A 284 -18.84 -21.57 -8.32
CA PRO A 284 -18.44 -22.98 -8.18
C PRO A 284 -16.93 -23.19 -8.33
N GLN A 285 -16.29 -22.39 -9.19
CA GLN A 285 -14.84 -22.48 -9.40
C GLN A 285 -14.06 -21.98 -8.19
N SER A 286 -14.46 -20.85 -7.59
CA SER A 286 -13.81 -20.34 -6.36
C SER A 286 -14.03 -21.27 -5.18
N PHE A 287 -15.20 -21.92 -5.12
CA PHE A 287 -15.50 -22.95 -4.12
C PHE A 287 -14.56 -24.15 -4.25
N ALA A 288 -14.44 -24.74 -5.44
CA ALA A 288 -13.53 -25.86 -5.66
C ALA A 288 -12.07 -25.52 -5.32
N LYS A 289 -11.59 -24.34 -5.77
CA LYS A 289 -10.23 -23.85 -5.45
C LYS A 289 -10.02 -23.65 -3.94
N TYR A 290 -11.05 -23.17 -3.22
CA TYR A 290 -10.96 -22.97 -1.77
C TYR A 290 -10.78 -24.30 -1.02
N TYR A 291 -11.57 -25.34 -1.37
CA TYR A 291 -11.45 -26.64 -0.72
C TYR A 291 -10.18 -27.38 -1.12
N LEU A 292 -9.69 -27.21 -2.35
CA LEU A 292 -8.39 -27.72 -2.75
C LEU A 292 -7.27 -27.05 -1.91
N LEU A 293 -7.33 -25.73 -1.75
CA LEU A 293 -6.37 -25.02 -0.88
C LEU A 293 -6.44 -25.54 0.58
N ALA A 294 -7.64 -25.74 1.12
CA ALA A 294 -7.82 -26.24 2.47
C ALA A 294 -7.18 -27.63 2.66
N ALA A 295 -7.33 -28.53 1.68
CA ALA A 295 -6.66 -29.82 1.67
C ALA A 295 -5.12 -29.68 1.62
N CYS A 296 -4.59 -28.81 0.75
CA CYS A 296 -3.16 -28.54 0.68
C CYS A 296 -2.62 -27.97 2.00
N ILE A 297 -3.33 -27.03 2.61
CA ILE A 297 -2.94 -26.44 3.91
C ILE A 297 -2.87 -27.52 4.99
N LEU A 298 -3.85 -28.42 5.04
CA LEU A 298 -3.85 -29.52 6.00
C LEU A 298 -2.62 -30.45 5.81
N ALA A 299 -2.34 -30.84 4.57
CA ALA A 299 -1.17 -31.68 4.27
C ALA A 299 0.14 -30.99 4.64
N CYS A 300 0.29 -29.70 4.29
CA CYS A 300 1.47 -28.89 4.64
C CYS A 300 1.59 -28.68 6.16
N SER A 301 0.47 -28.55 6.89
CA SER A 301 0.48 -28.42 8.35
C SER A 301 1.03 -29.69 9.01
N CYS A 302 0.54 -30.86 8.59
CA CYS A 302 1.02 -32.13 9.11
C CYS A 302 2.52 -32.37 8.77
N GLY A 303 2.92 -32.08 7.52
CA GLY A 303 4.31 -32.22 7.08
C GLY A 303 5.26 -31.25 7.80
N GLY A 304 4.87 -29.99 7.90
CA GLY A 304 5.66 -28.95 8.58
C GLY A 304 5.82 -29.22 10.07
N LEU A 305 4.76 -29.66 10.74
CA LEU A 305 4.82 -30.05 12.16
C LEU A 305 5.82 -31.19 12.35
N LYS A 306 5.70 -32.27 11.57
CA LYS A 306 6.63 -33.40 11.62
C LYS A 306 8.07 -32.99 11.36
N LEU A 307 8.30 -32.11 10.37
CA LEU A 307 9.66 -31.64 10.04
C LEU A 307 10.29 -30.85 11.18
N LEU A 308 9.55 -29.92 11.79
CA LEU A 308 10.07 -29.11 12.90
C LEU A 308 10.27 -29.93 14.18
N THR A 309 9.44 -30.91 14.45
CA THR A 309 9.63 -31.83 15.59
C THR A 309 10.85 -32.75 15.41
N LEU A 310 11.16 -33.13 14.17
CA LEU A 310 12.39 -33.89 13.86
C LEU A 310 13.69 -33.13 14.18
N ILE A 311 13.65 -31.79 14.09
CA ILE A 311 14.79 -30.94 14.47
C ILE A 311 14.69 -30.43 15.93
N HIS A 312 13.95 -31.15 16.77
CA HIS A 312 13.81 -30.91 18.21
C HIS A 312 13.15 -29.59 18.60
N VAL A 313 12.36 -28.95 17.71
CA VAL A 313 11.50 -27.82 18.08
C VAL A 313 10.33 -28.34 18.93
N PRO A 314 10.04 -27.75 20.10
CA PRO A 314 8.90 -28.16 20.91
C PRO A 314 7.60 -28.14 20.10
N GLU A 315 6.75 -29.16 20.24
CA GLU A 315 5.55 -29.37 19.41
C GLU A 315 4.61 -28.15 19.35
N LEU A 316 4.39 -27.51 20.49
CA LEU A 316 3.55 -26.32 20.55
C LEU A 316 4.16 -25.15 19.75
N LEU A 317 5.47 -24.93 19.87
CA LEU A 317 6.17 -23.89 19.13
C LEU A 317 6.20 -24.20 17.63
N ALA A 318 6.46 -25.47 17.27
CA ALA A 318 6.41 -25.94 15.89
C ALA A 318 5.03 -25.69 15.27
N LYS A 319 3.94 -26.02 16.01
CA LYS A 319 2.58 -25.78 15.57
C LYS A 319 2.31 -24.28 15.35
N ILE A 320 2.69 -23.42 16.27
CA ILE A 320 2.49 -21.96 16.15
C ILE A 320 3.22 -21.42 14.91
N ILE A 321 4.46 -21.83 14.68
CA ILE A 321 5.27 -21.41 13.52
C ILE A 321 4.60 -21.86 12.22
N VAL A 322 4.23 -23.13 12.13
CA VAL A 322 3.61 -23.70 10.92
C VAL A 322 2.29 -23.02 10.63
N ASP A 323 1.41 -22.87 11.64
CA ASP A 323 0.11 -22.24 11.47
C ASP A 323 0.22 -20.77 11.07
N ALA A 324 1.19 -20.02 11.62
CA ALA A 324 1.45 -18.63 11.24
C ALA A 324 1.88 -18.50 9.77
N VAL A 325 2.81 -19.37 9.32
CA VAL A 325 3.26 -19.39 7.93
C VAL A 325 2.11 -19.76 6.99
N LEU A 326 1.37 -20.82 7.32
CA LEU A 326 0.27 -21.30 6.49
C LEU A 326 -0.91 -20.31 6.46
N TYR A 327 -1.14 -19.55 7.53
CA TYR A 327 -2.09 -18.45 7.55
C TYR A 327 -1.77 -17.39 6.49
N ILE A 328 -0.50 -16.95 6.40
CA ILE A 328 -0.04 -15.98 5.41
C ILE A 328 -0.19 -16.56 3.99
N VAL A 329 0.21 -17.82 3.79
CA VAL A 329 0.08 -18.52 2.49
C VAL A 329 -1.39 -18.62 2.09
N SER A 330 -2.27 -19.05 3.00
CA SER A 330 -3.71 -19.16 2.77
C SER A 330 -4.32 -17.81 2.37
N TYR A 331 -4.01 -16.76 3.11
CA TYR A 331 -4.46 -15.40 2.80
C TYR A 331 -4.03 -14.95 1.39
N ARG A 332 -2.76 -15.14 1.04
CA ARG A 332 -2.22 -14.74 -0.27
C ARG A 332 -2.84 -15.52 -1.42
N VAL A 333 -2.96 -16.84 -1.29
CA VAL A 333 -3.57 -17.70 -2.33
C VAL A 333 -5.05 -17.37 -2.51
N GLN A 334 -5.79 -17.17 -1.41
CA GLN A 334 -7.19 -16.78 -1.49
C GLN A 334 -7.35 -15.42 -2.17
N ARG A 335 -6.53 -14.43 -1.82
CA ARG A 335 -6.56 -13.08 -2.41
C ARG A 335 -6.21 -13.10 -3.90
N GLY A 336 -5.13 -13.79 -4.30
CA GLY A 336 -4.55 -13.65 -5.63
C GLY A 336 -4.98 -14.71 -6.65
N LYS A 337 -5.56 -15.86 -6.21
CA LYS A 337 -5.92 -16.98 -7.12
C LYS A 337 -7.34 -17.50 -6.97
N ILE A 338 -7.98 -17.33 -5.82
CA ILE A 338 -9.33 -17.85 -5.56
C ILE A 338 -10.36 -16.74 -5.71
N PHE A 339 -10.12 -15.58 -5.09
CA PHE A 339 -11.00 -14.42 -5.12
C PHE A 339 -10.39 -13.26 -5.92
N ASP A 340 -9.57 -13.58 -6.92
CA ASP A 340 -8.96 -12.61 -7.83
C ASP A 340 -10.01 -11.88 -8.69
N LYS A 341 -9.62 -10.67 -9.20
CA LYS A 341 -10.48 -9.82 -10.05
C LYS A 341 -10.64 -10.38 -11.44
#